data_b6c8664d865dc15f611cd0170b554eb8
#
_entry.id   b6c8664d865dc15f611cd0170b554eb8
#
_cell.length_a   1.000
_cell.length_b   1.000
_cell.length_c   1.000
_cell.angle_alpha   90.00
_cell.angle_beta   90.00
_cell.angle_gamma   90.00
#
_symmetry.space_group_name_H-M   'P 1'
#
loop_
_entity.id
_entity.type
_entity.pdbx_description
1 polymer ?
#
loop_
_entity_poly.entity_id
_entity_poly.type
_entity_poly.pdbx_seq_one_letter_code
_entity_poly.pdbx_strand_id
1 'polypeptide(L)'
;MTYSSLSKRFPKHSYFCGWYFRCQSNKQTLAIIPSVHKTKDSAFCTIQVITDTHAFHVQFPYDDLGEDDNQVRISNNRFGKSGFSLDIHTPEFHVAGSVHFGAFTPIKYDIMGPFQYIPFMQCRHSVYSMHHRVDGEIQVNGVPYVFENAVGYVEGDRGCSFPKEYAWTQCSFPDGALMLSVADIPLGCLHFTGVIGVVLLHGKEYRLATYLGAKAVKNKDSEVIVRQGRLCLTVKRLGSPGHPLQAPVGGAMTRTIHEHPSCKVYYRFTDGDVTLLELEAPNAAFEYEY
;
A
#
# COMPACT_ATOMS: atom_id res chain seq x y z
N MET A 1 -0.34 17.67 1.19
CA MET A 1 -0.69 16.91 2.40
C MET A 1 0.53 16.96 3.30
N THR A 2 0.47 17.66 4.38
CA THR A 2 1.56 17.73 5.36
C THR A 2 1.40 16.54 6.30
N TYR A 3 2.47 15.84 6.60
CA TYR A 3 2.52 14.78 7.61
C TYR A 3 2.17 15.30 9.03
N SER A 4 2.08 16.63 9.19
CA SER A 4 1.81 17.35 10.44
C SER A 4 0.44 17.11 11.09
N SER A 5 -0.41 16.24 10.53
CA SER A 5 -1.73 15.98 11.11
C SER A 5 -1.80 14.74 12.01
N LEU A 6 -0.72 13.97 12.12
CA LEU A 6 -0.74 12.69 12.86
C LEU A 6 -0.69 12.87 14.38
N SER A 7 0.14 13.76 14.87
CA SER A 7 0.33 13.92 16.32
C SER A 7 -0.84 14.60 17.04
N LYS A 8 -1.67 15.38 16.34
CA LYS A 8 -2.68 16.26 16.98
C LYS A 8 -4.13 15.76 16.94
N ARG A 9 -4.44 14.66 16.26
CA ARG A 9 -5.83 14.18 16.08
C ARG A 9 -5.98 12.66 16.08
N PHE A 10 -5.33 11.95 17.00
CA PHE A 10 -5.76 10.59 17.24
C PHE A 10 -7.14 10.60 17.90
N PRO A 11 -8.15 9.91 17.33
CA PRO A 11 -9.43 9.71 17.98
C PRO A 11 -9.23 9.11 19.39
N LYS A 12 -10.15 9.35 20.31
CA LYS A 12 -10.14 8.73 21.66
C LYS A 12 -10.27 7.21 21.62
N HIS A 13 -10.61 6.66 20.46
CA HIS A 13 -10.85 5.22 20.22
C HIS A 13 -9.68 4.56 19.49
N SER A 14 -9.75 3.26 19.33
CA SER A 14 -8.77 2.45 18.59
C SER A 14 -8.53 2.98 17.18
N TYR A 15 -7.27 3.11 16.79
CA TYR A 15 -6.87 3.75 15.55
C TYR A 15 -5.51 3.22 15.08
N PHE A 16 -5.34 3.15 13.76
CA PHE A 16 -4.03 2.96 13.12
C PHE A 16 -3.83 4.00 12.00
N CYS A 17 -2.58 4.29 11.72
CA CYS A 17 -2.15 5.06 10.55
C CYS A 17 -0.81 4.51 10.08
N GLY A 18 -0.73 4.09 8.84
CA GLY A 18 0.48 3.53 8.25
C GLY A 18 0.72 4.04 6.84
N TRP A 19 1.95 3.90 6.40
CA TRP A 19 2.38 4.16 5.03
C TRP A 19 3.01 2.92 4.45
N TYR A 20 2.81 2.72 3.18
CA TYR A 20 3.43 1.68 2.39
C TYR A 20 4.39 2.32 1.39
N PHE A 21 5.68 2.10 1.58
CA PHE A 21 6.75 2.53 0.68
C PHE A 21 7.26 1.30 -0.07
N ARG A 22 7.07 1.25 -1.36
CA ARG A 22 7.56 0.16 -2.19
C ARG A 22 8.64 0.66 -3.13
N CYS A 23 9.81 0.01 -3.10
CA CYS A 23 10.94 0.26 -3.97
C CYS A 23 11.20 -0.99 -4.81
N GLN A 24 11.27 -0.83 -6.13
CA GLN A 24 11.43 -1.95 -7.05
C GLN A 24 12.52 -1.65 -8.07
N SER A 25 13.53 -2.51 -8.11
CA SER A 25 14.50 -2.60 -9.21
C SER A 25 14.15 -3.79 -10.13
N ASN A 26 14.94 -3.99 -11.18
CA ASN A 26 14.78 -5.16 -12.05
C ASN A 26 15.11 -6.50 -11.35
N LYS A 27 15.78 -6.45 -10.18
CA LYS A 27 16.29 -7.63 -9.47
C LYS A 27 15.65 -7.85 -8.11
N GLN A 28 15.21 -6.79 -7.46
CA GLN A 28 14.84 -6.82 -6.05
C GLN A 28 13.67 -5.90 -5.78
N THR A 29 12.82 -6.29 -4.83
CA THR A 29 11.74 -5.47 -4.30
C THR A 29 11.88 -5.37 -2.79
N LEU A 30 11.66 -4.18 -2.26
CA LEU A 30 11.62 -3.90 -0.84
C LEU A 30 10.38 -3.05 -0.54
N ALA A 31 9.55 -3.50 0.38
CA ALA A 31 8.45 -2.72 0.92
C ALA A 31 8.68 -2.42 2.40
N ILE A 32 8.40 -1.19 2.81
CA ILE A 32 8.54 -0.72 4.19
C ILE A 32 7.21 -0.14 4.65
N ILE A 33 6.70 -0.61 5.79
CA ILE A 33 5.44 -0.16 6.37
C ILE A 33 5.67 0.39 7.77
N PRO A 34 6.05 1.67 7.91
CA PRO A 34 5.98 2.35 9.19
C PRO A 34 4.53 2.64 9.54
N SER A 35 4.14 2.40 10.79
CA SER A 35 2.78 2.64 11.24
C SER A 35 2.71 2.98 12.73
N VAL A 36 1.64 3.70 13.07
CA VAL A 36 1.30 4.13 14.42
C VAL A 36 -0.03 3.50 14.80
N HIS A 37 -0.08 2.95 15.99
CA HIS A 37 -1.22 2.21 16.51
C HIS A 37 -1.66 2.78 17.84
N LYS A 38 -2.97 2.83 18.04
CA LYS A 38 -3.60 3.14 19.30
C LYS A 38 -4.76 2.20 19.54
N THR A 39 -4.75 1.55 20.67
CA THR A 39 -5.87 0.77 21.20
C THR A 39 -6.49 1.50 22.39
N LYS A 40 -7.49 0.90 23.02
CA LYS A 40 -8.06 1.43 24.26
C LYS A 40 -7.01 1.51 25.39
N ASP A 41 -6.09 0.54 25.44
CA ASP A 41 -5.19 0.32 26.57
C ASP A 41 -3.71 0.57 26.26
N SER A 42 -3.35 0.76 24.98
CA SER A 42 -1.95 0.93 24.55
C SER A 42 -1.81 1.81 23.32
N ALA A 43 -0.62 2.39 23.16
CA ALA A 43 -0.18 3.05 21.93
C ALA A 43 1.25 2.60 21.63
N PHE A 44 1.57 2.37 20.35
CA PHE A 44 2.88 1.91 19.89
C PHE A 44 3.07 2.22 18.42
N CYS A 45 4.31 2.12 17.96
CA CYS A 45 4.66 2.19 16.55
C CYS A 45 5.16 0.84 16.06
N THR A 46 5.04 0.58 14.76
CA THR A 46 5.65 -0.59 14.13
C THR A 46 6.36 -0.21 12.84
N ILE A 47 7.37 -1.00 12.48
CA ILE A 47 7.96 -0.98 11.15
C ILE A 47 7.96 -2.43 10.65
N GLN A 48 7.30 -2.66 9.52
CA GLN A 48 7.40 -3.93 8.81
C GLN A 48 8.32 -3.74 7.61
N VAL A 49 9.21 -4.70 7.39
CA VAL A 49 10.18 -4.73 6.29
C VAL A 49 9.91 -6.00 5.50
N ILE A 50 9.52 -5.87 4.24
CA ILE A 50 9.11 -6.98 3.39
C ILE A 50 10.04 -7.01 2.18
N THR A 51 10.70 -8.14 2.02
CA THR A 51 11.59 -8.44 0.89
C THR A 51 10.92 -9.45 -0.04
N ASP A 52 11.56 -9.79 -1.15
CA ASP A 52 11.08 -10.84 -2.05
C ASP A 52 10.94 -12.21 -1.36
N THR A 53 11.63 -12.42 -0.22
CA THR A 53 11.71 -13.74 0.44
C THR A 53 11.26 -13.76 1.89
N HIS A 54 11.24 -12.64 2.59
CA HIS A 54 10.97 -12.57 4.02
C HIS A 54 10.16 -11.33 4.39
N ALA A 55 9.38 -11.44 5.47
CA ALA A 55 8.74 -10.32 6.13
C ALA A 55 9.21 -10.26 7.60
N PHE A 56 9.62 -9.08 8.03
CA PHE A 56 10.07 -8.78 9.39
C PHE A 56 9.15 -7.73 10.00
N HIS A 57 8.96 -7.81 11.32
CA HIS A 57 8.13 -6.88 12.07
C HIS A 57 8.84 -6.46 13.36
N VAL A 58 8.91 -5.15 13.59
CA VAL A 58 9.46 -4.59 14.85
C VAL A 58 8.47 -3.59 15.44
N GLN A 59 8.27 -3.69 16.74
CA GLN A 59 7.48 -2.77 17.52
C GLN A 59 8.39 -1.80 18.29
N PHE A 60 7.97 -0.54 18.36
CA PHE A 60 8.64 0.56 19.07
C PHE A 60 7.68 1.19 20.07
N PRO A 61 8.17 1.74 21.19
CA PRO A 61 7.38 2.56 22.06
C PRO A 61 6.72 3.74 21.33
N TYR A 62 5.54 4.15 21.75
CA TYR A 62 4.87 5.31 21.16
C TYR A 62 5.68 6.61 21.32
N ASP A 63 6.43 6.73 22.42
CA ASP A 63 7.27 7.90 22.72
C ASP A 63 8.45 8.06 21.75
N ASP A 64 8.78 7.01 20.98
CA ASP A 64 9.77 7.06 19.91
C ASP A 64 9.24 7.76 18.64
N LEU A 65 7.93 8.01 18.58
CA LEU A 65 7.31 8.75 17.48
C LEU A 65 7.67 10.23 17.56
N GLY A 66 8.19 10.76 16.47
CA GLY A 66 8.44 12.19 16.29
C GLY A 66 8.02 12.65 14.90
N GLU A 67 7.79 13.95 14.78
CA GLU A 67 7.63 14.64 13.50
C GLU A 67 8.70 15.71 13.39
N ASP A 68 9.41 15.73 12.26
CA ASP A 68 10.46 16.70 11.97
C ASP A 68 10.40 17.05 10.49
N ASP A 69 10.38 18.33 10.14
CA ASP A 69 10.46 18.89 8.78
C ASP A 69 9.72 18.09 7.67
N ASN A 70 8.44 17.77 7.89
CA ASN A 70 7.62 16.95 6.99
C ASN A 70 8.01 15.45 6.90
N GLN A 71 8.80 14.95 7.83
CA GLN A 71 9.12 13.53 7.99
C GLN A 71 8.52 12.97 9.27
N VAL A 72 8.10 11.71 9.21
CA VAL A 72 7.77 10.91 10.39
C VAL A 72 9.03 10.23 10.87
N ARG A 73 9.31 10.31 12.17
CA ARG A 73 10.41 9.62 12.82
C ARG A 73 9.86 8.57 13.77
N ILE A 74 10.39 7.35 13.68
CA ILE A 74 10.16 6.27 14.65
C ILE A 74 11.52 5.80 15.14
N SER A 75 11.90 6.15 16.37
CA SER A 75 13.27 5.96 16.89
C SER A 75 14.31 6.62 15.97
N ASN A 76 15.27 5.88 15.43
CA ASN A 76 16.28 6.36 14.50
C ASN A 76 15.81 6.36 13.02
N ASN A 77 14.63 5.80 12.74
CA ASN A 77 14.13 5.66 11.38
C ASN A 77 13.34 6.89 10.93
N ARG A 78 13.52 7.35 9.70
CA ARG A 78 12.86 8.53 9.12
C ARG A 78 12.15 8.19 7.84
N PHE A 79 10.96 8.76 7.63
CA PHE A 79 10.09 8.51 6.48
C PHE A 79 9.49 9.81 5.97
N GLY A 80 9.61 10.07 4.67
CA GLY A 80 9.11 11.30 4.08
C GLY A 80 8.93 11.23 2.57
N LYS A 81 8.58 12.38 1.99
CA LYS A 81 8.40 12.51 0.54
C LYS A 81 9.71 12.45 -0.24
N SER A 82 10.82 12.73 0.42
CA SER A 82 12.17 12.73 -0.19
C SER A 82 12.88 11.38 -0.07
N GLY A 83 12.25 10.41 0.61
CA GLY A 83 12.84 9.10 0.86
C GLY A 83 12.64 8.62 2.28
N PHE A 84 13.35 7.56 2.64
CA PHE A 84 13.40 7.06 4.01
C PHE A 84 14.82 6.60 4.38
N SER A 85 15.09 6.57 5.68
CA SER A 85 16.29 5.96 6.25
C SER A 85 15.92 5.00 7.36
N LEU A 86 16.62 3.88 7.42
CA LEU A 86 16.43 2.81 8.40
C LEU A 86 17.71 2.57 9.20
N ASP A 87 17.53 2.31 10.48
CA ASP A 87 18.55 1.93 11.44
C ASP A 87 17.89 1.04 12.50
N ILE A 88 17.71 -0.24 12.17
CA ILE A 88 17.00 -1.24 12.99
C ILE A 88 17.96 -2.36 13.33
N HIS A 89 18.16 -2.58 14.62
CA HIS A 89 19.00 -3.63 15.17
C HIS A 89 18.19 -4.44 16.18
N THR A 90 17.89 -5.68 15.85
CA THR A 90 17.27 -6.65 16.77
C THR A 90 18.11 -7.93 16.80
N PRO A 91 17.91 -8.82 17.78
CA PRO A 91 18.57 -10.13 17.77
C PRO A 91 18.21 -10.97 16.53
N GLU A 92 17.05 -10.74 15.92
CA GLU A 92 16.50 -11.55 14.84
C GLU A 92 16.83 -10.98 13.46
N PHE A 93 16.96 -9.65 13.33
CA PHE A 93 17.32 -9.03 12.06
C PHE A 93 17.94 -7.64 12.21
N HIS A 94 18.69 -7.25 11.19
CA HIS A 94 19.37 -5.98 11.06
C HIS A 94 19.02 -5.32 9.74
N VAL A 95 18.60 -4.05 9.79
CA VAL A 95 18.28 -3.27 8.57
C VAL A 95 18.86 -1.87 8.72
N ALA A 96 19.69 -1.45 7.75
CA ALA A 96 20.28 -0.12 7.76
C ALA A 96 20.48 0.42 6.35
N GLY A 97 20.39 1.74 6.20
CA GLY A 97 20.64 2.44 4.95
C GLY A 97 19.59 3.50 4.64
N SER A 98 19.64 4.04 3.44
CA SER A 98 18.69 5.08 3.02
C SER A 98 18.40 5.02 1.53
N VAL A 99 17.21 5.48 1.17
CA VAL A 99 16.82 5.73 -0.22
C VAL A 99 16.30 7.14 -0.38
N HIS A 100 16.50 7.69 -1.57
CA HIS A 100 16.03 9.01 -1.99
C HIS A 100 14.98 8.86 -3.08
N PHE A 101 13.91 9.64 -2.97
CA PHE A 101 12.82 9.67 -3.92
C PHE A 101 12.93 10.88 -4.84
N GLY A 102 12.69 10.65 -6.13
CA GLY A 102 12.43 11.70 -7.10
C GLY A 102 11.04 12.31 -6.91
N ALA A 103 10.65 13.17 -7.86
CA ALA A 103 9.34 13.79 -7.83
C ALA A 103 8.21 12.75 -7.85
N PHE A 104 7.26 12.91 -6.93
CA PHE A 104 6.07 12.06 -6.87
C PHE A 104 5.14 12.30 -8.05
N THR A 105 4.51 11.25 -8.53
CA THR A 105 3.41 11.30 -9.50
C THR A 105 2.09 11.07 -8.76
N PRO A 106 1.45 12.14 -8.26
CA PRO A 106 0.19 12.03 -7.54
C PRO A 106 -0.95 11.74 -8.51
N ILE A 107 -2.03 11.17 -7.99
CA ILE A 107 -3.32 11.07 -8.69
C ILE A 107 -4.05 12.43 -8.68
N LYS A 108 -4.97 12.66 -9.62
CA LYS A 108 -5.66 13.96 -9.79
C LYS A 108 -6.43 14.43 -8.56
N TYR A 109 -7.05 13.52 -7.82
CA TYR A 109 -7.78 13.80 -6.58
C TYR A 109 -7.80 12.54 -5.69
N ASP A 110 -8.22 12.68 -4.43
CA ASP A 110 -8.25 11.59 -3.45
C ASP A 110 -8.90 10.32 -4.03
N ILE A 111 -8.24 9.16 -3.82
CA ILE A 111 -8.69 7.87 -4.36
C ILE A 111 -10.08 7.48 -3.82
N MET A 112 -10.39 7.85 -2.57
CA MET A 112 -11.68 7.61 -1.95
C MET A 112 -12.81 8.47 -2.54
N GLY A 113 -12.48 9.56 -3.27
CA GLY A 113 -13.47 10.48 -3.82
C GLY A 113 -14.47 10.97 -2.76
N PRO A 114 -15.79 10.91 -3.00
CA PRO A 114 -16.79 11.31 -2.01
C PRO A 114 -16.76 10.50 -0.71
N PHE A 115 -16.29 9.27 -0.74
CA PHE A 115 -16.19 8.43 0.46
C PHE A 115 -15.22 8.97 1.52
N GLN A 116 -14.29 9.86 1.15
CA GLN A 116 -13.43 10.54 2.13
C GLN A 116 -14.21 11.34 3.18
N TYR A 117 -15.44 11.74 2.88
CA TYR A 117 -16.29 12.53 3.79
C TYR A 117 -17.17 11.67 4.70
N ILE A 118 -17.24 10.34 4.50
CA ILE A 118 -17.99 9.44 5.37
C ILE A 118 -17.25 9.26 6.70
N PRO A 119 -17.83 9.70 7.85
CA PRO A 119 -17.08 9.77 9.10
C PRO A 119 -16.74 8.40 9.73
N PHE A 120 -17.48 7.35 9.39
CA PHE A 120 -17.38 6.03 10.02
C PHE A 120 -16.74 4.96 9.13
N MET A 121 -15.94 5.38 8.15
CA MET A 121 -15.18 4.43 7.33
C MET A 121 -14.17 3.67 8.19
N GLN A 122 -14.23 2.35 8.11
CA GLN A 122 -13.35 1.44 8.84
C GLN A 122 -11.88 1.64 8.46
N CYS A 123 -11.62 1.84 7.17
CA CYS A 123 -10.31 2.15 6.61
C CYS A 123 -10.44 3.25 5.55
N ARG A 124 -9.47 4.15 5.49
CA ARG A 124 -9.33 5.17 4.44
C ARG A 124 -7.99 4.98 3.77
N HIS A 125 -8.04 4.77 2.48
CA HIS A 125 -6.89 4.60 1.62
C HIS A 125 -6.46 5.93 0.98
N SER A 126 -5.18 6.13 0.80
CA SER A 126 -4.62 7.32 0.15
C SER A 126 -3.43 6.92 -0.72
N VAL A 127 -3.40 7.36 -1.97
CA VAL A 127 -2.27 7.17 -2.88
C VAL A 127 -1.51 8.48 -2.99
N TYR A 128 -0.25 8.48 -2.58
CA TYR A 128 0.62 9.67 -2.59
C TYR A 128 1.44 9.77 -3.87
N SER A 129 1.90 8.62 -4.39
CA SER A 129 2.64 8.56 -5.64
C SER A 129 2.41 7.23 -6.34
N MET A 130 1.92 7.29 -7.58
CA MET A 130 1.73 6.11 -8.42
C MET A 130 3.05 5.53 -8.92
N HIS A 131 4.04 6.38 -9.18
CA HIS A 131 5.42 6.02 -9.45
C HIS A 131 6.34 7.22 -9.22
N HIS A 132 7.59 6.95 -8.90
CA HIS A 132 8.67 7.94 -8.79
C HIS A 132 10.01 7.22 -8.89
N ARG A 133 11.06 7.97 -9.14
CA ARG A 133 12.42 7.45 -9.13
C ARG A 133 12.87 7.15 -7.70
N VAL A 134 13.64 6.06 -7.54
CA VAL A 134 14.28 5.66 -6.28
C VAL A 134 15.76 5.43 -6.52
N ASP A 135 16.61 6.02 -5.66
CA ASP A 135 18.05 5.82 -5.64
C ASP A 135 18.52 5.60 -4.20
N GLY A 136 19.47 4.71 -3.99
CA GLY A 136 20.06 4.41 -2.69
C GLY A 136 20.22 2.94 -2.41
N GLU A 137 20.54 2.61 -1.16
CA GLU A 137 20.79 1.24 -0.73
C GLU A 137 20.25 1.01 0.68
N ILE A 138 19.66 -0.16 0.87
CA ILE A 138 19.26 -0.69 2.17
C ILE A 138 19.90 -2.07 2.34
N GLN A 139 20.62 -2.24 3.44
CA GLN A 139 21.16 -3.55 3.86
C GLN A 139 20.11 -4.25 4.72
N VAL A 140 19.72 -5.47 4.35
CA VAL A 140 18.82 -6.34 5.14
C VAL A 140 19.57 -7.62 5.47
N ASN A 141 19.92 -7.81 6.74
CA ASN A 141 20.72 -8.96 7.20
C ASN A 141 22.02 -9.18 6.38
N GLY A 142 22.70 -8.09 6.01
CA GLY A 142 23.91 -8.13 5.19
C GLY A 142 23.67 -8.32 3.69
N VAL A 143 22.42 -8.45 3.24
CA VAL A 143 22.07 -8.49 1.82
C VAL A 143 21.77 -7.08 1.33
N PRO A 144 22.49 -6.56 0.33
CA PRO A 144 22.23 -5.22 -0.21
C PRO A 144 21.02 -5.22 -1.16
N TYR A 145 20.10 -4.29 -0.91
CA TYR A 145 19.01 -3.90 -1.80
C TYR A 145 19.39 -2.58 -2.43
N VAL A 146 19.90 -2.65 -3.68
CA VAL A 146 20.42 -1.50 -4.42
C VAL A 146 19.38 -0.99 -5.39
N PHE A 147 19.12 0.31 -5.32
CA PHE A 147 18.18 1.03 -6.18
C PHE A 147 18.93 2.12 -6.94
N GLU A 148 19.07 1.94 -8.24
CA GLU A 148 19.68 2.89 -9.17
C GLU A 148 18.66 3.20 -10.26
N ASN A 149 18.11 4.43 -10.25
CA ASN A 149 17.03 4.81 -11.14
C ASN A 149 15.85 3.81 -11.11
N ALA A 150 15.61 3.24 -9.95
CA ALA A 150 14.55 2.26 -9.69
C ALA A 150 13.18 2.94 -9.57
N VAL A 151 12.12 2.16 -9.44
CA VAL A 151 10.75 2.66 -9.38
C VAL A 151 10.20 2.53 -7.96
N GLY A 152 9.58 3.61 -7.47
CA GLY A 152 8.89 3.62 -6.19
C GLY A 152 7.38 3.85 -6.31
N TYR A 153 6.66 3.39 -5.30
CA TYR A 153 5.24 3.62 -5.07
C TYR A 153 5.02 3.99 -3.61
N VAL A 154 4.10 4.92 -3.33
CA VAL A 154 3.76 5.30 -1.95
C VAL A 154 2.25 5.47 -1.80
N GLU A 155 1.71 4.74 -0.85
CA GLU A 155 0.33 4.87 -0.38
C GLU A 155 0.27 4.91 1.15
N GLY A 156 -0.93 5.00 1.71
CA GLY A 156 -1.12 4.88 3.14
C GLY A 156 -2.56 4.65 3.51
N ASP A 157 -2.73 3.97 4.63
CA ASP A 157 -4.01 3.63 5.22
C ASP A 157 -4.15 4.18 6.61
N ARG A 158 -5.39 4.55 6.95
CA ARG A 158 -5.74 5.00 8.29
C ARG A 158 -7.17 4.61 8.63
N GLY A 159 -7.39 4.26 9.88
CA GLY A 159 -8.71 3.86 10.35
C GLY A 159 -8.67 3.07 11.64
N CYS A 160 -9.66 2.23 11.87
CA CYS A 160 -9.69 1.33 13.03
C CYS A 160 -9.28 -0.11 12.67
N SER A 161 -9.53 -0.56 11.46
CA SER A 161 -9.21 -1.91 11.00
C SER A 161 -9.12 -1.96 9.48
N PHE A 162 -8.39 -2.94 8.94
CA PHE A 162 -8.52 -3.30 7.54
C PHE A 162 -9.87 -3.98 7.29
N PRO A 163 -10.43 -3.91 6.07
CA PRO A 163 -11.58 -4.71 5.67
C PRO A 163 -11.33 -6.20 5.92
N LYS A 164 -12.39 -6.94 6.26
CA LYS A 164 -12.26 -8.38 6.53
C LYS A 164 -11.91 -9.16 5.27
N GLU A 165 -12.56 -8.82 4.18
CA GLU A 165 -12.37 -9.42 2.86
C GLU A 165 -11.96 -8.33 1.88
N TYR A 166 -10.83 -8.51 1.20
CA TYR A 166 -10.34 -7.57 0.19
C TYR A 166 -9.32 -8.21 -0.75
N ALA A 167 -9.16 -7.60 -1.90
CA ALA A 167 -8.04 -7.79 -2.80
C ALA A 167 -7.40 -6.44 -3.09
N TRP A 168 -6.10 -6.39 -3.05
CA TRP A 168 -5.32 -5.21 -3.41
C TRP A 168 -4.16 -5.59 -4.34
N THR A 169 -3.85 -4.71 -5.29
CA THR A 169 -2.70 -4.90 -6.19
C THR A 169 -2.13 -3.57 -6.64
N GLN A 170 -0.82 -3.54 -6.80
CA GLN A 170 -0.09 -2.42 -7.39
C GLN A 170 0.96 -2.95 -8.37
N CYS A 171 1.10 -2.26 -9.50
CA CYS A 171 2.11 -2.56 -10.50
C CYS A 171 2.60 -1.29 -11.18
N SER A 172 3.92 -1.19 -11.39
CA SER A 172 4.54 -0.18 -12.25
C SER A 172 5.09 -0.86 -13.51
N PHE A 173 4.92 -0.22 -14.66
CA PHE A 173 5.35 -0.71 -15.97
C PHE A 173 5.87 0.47 -16.81
N PRO A 174 6.59 0.26 -17.92
CA PRO A 174 7.30 1.34 -18.63
C PRO A 174 6.43 2.57 -18.97
N ASP A 175 5.17 2.34 -19.36
CA ASP A 175 4.28 3.42 -19.81
C ASP A 175 3.28 3.87 -18.75
N GLY A 176 3.44 3.44 -17.49
CA GLY A 176 2.52 3.81 -16.44
C GLY A 176 2.58 2.99 -15.16
N ALA A 177 1.47 3.04 -14.44
CA ALA A 177 1.29 2.29 -13.19
C ALA A 177 -0.20 2.03 -12.96
N LEU A 178 -0.51 0.99 -12.22
CA LEU A 178 -1.86 0.72 -11.76
C LEU A 178 -1.89 0.41 -10.26
N MET A 179 -3.01 0.74 -9.65
CA MET A 179 -3.41 0.31 -8.32
C MET A 179 -4.90 -0.02 -8.36
N LEU A 180 -5.29 -1.11 -7.74
CA LEU A 180 -6.68 -1.52 -7.56
C LEU A 180 -6.87 -2.07 -6.16
N SER A 181 -7.92 -1.64 -5.47
CA SER A 181 -8.43 -2.28 -4.26
C SER A 181 -9.92 -2.58 -4.43
N VAL A 182 -10.30 -3.80 -4.08
CA VAL A 182 -11.69 -4.26 -3.98
C VAL A 182 -11.88 -4.81 -2.58
N ALA A 183 -12.86 -4.32 -1.85
CA ALA A 183 -13.04 -4.68 -0.45
C ALA A 183 -14.52 -4.80 -0.08
N ASP A 184 -14.83 -5.69 0.86
CA ASP A 184 -16.14 -5.72 1.51
C ASP A 184 -16.20 -4.64 2.59
N ILE A 185 -17.09 -3.68 2.41
CA ILE A 185 -17.22 -2.49 3.26
C ILE A 185 -18.50 -2.60 4.09
N PRO A 186 -18.40 -2.72 5.43
CA PRO A 186 -19.55 -2.68 6.31
C PRO A 186 -20.11 -1.25 6.40
N LEU A 187 -21.42 -1.12 6.24
CA LEU A 187 -22.17 0.13 6.40
C LEU A 187 -23.37 -0.12 7.32
N GLY A 188 -23.15 -0.08 8.64
CA GLY A 188 -24.15 -0.47 9.63
C GLY A 188 -24.47 -1.97 9.54
N CYS A 189 -25.73 -2.30 9.22
CA CYS A 189 -26.16 -3.69 9.01
C CYS A 189 -26.05 -4.18 7.55
N LEU A 190 -25.60 -3.31 6.65
CA LEU A 190 -25.41 -3.62 5.24
C LEU A 190 -23.91 -3.76 4.92
N HIS A 191 -23.64 -4.52 3.89
CA HIS A 191 -22.30 -4.66 3.30
C HIS A 191 -22.38 -4.32 1.81
N PHE A 192 -21.35 -3.69 1.27
CA PHE A 192 -21.23 -3.50 -0.16
C PHE A 192 -19.76 -3.70 -0.61
N THR A 193 -19.58 -4.19 -1.82
CA THR A 193 -18.26 -4.30 -2.41
C THR A 193 -17.79 -2.94 -2.91
N GLY A 194 -16.84 -2.35 -2.21
CA GLY A 194 -16.15 -1.13 -2.60
C GLY A 194 -15.07 -1.39 -3.63
N VAL A 195 -14.97 -0.54 -4.62
CA VAL A 195 -13.91 -0.55 -5.64
C VAL A 195 -13.26 0.82 -5.66
N ILE A 196 -11.95 0.88 -5.54
CA ILE A 196 -11.11 2.05 -5.80
C ILE A 196 -9.90 1.61 -6.62
N GLY A 197 -9.60 2.34 -7.70
CA GLY A 197 -8.47 2.00 -8.55
C GLY A 197 -8.11 3.12 -9.51
N VAL A 198 -6.85 3.13 -9.91
CA VAL A 198 -6.29 4.02 -10.91
C VAL A 198 -5.39 3.25 -11.85
N VAL A 199 -5.57 3.46 -13.13
CA VAL A 199 -4.63 3.07 -14.18
C VAL A 199 -4.07 4.36 -14.79
N LEU A 200 -2.79 4.61 -14.60
CA LEU A 200 -2.04 5.62 -15.35
C LEU A 200 -1.44 4.93 -16.57
N LEU A 201 -1.79 5.40 -17.76
CA LEU A 201 -1.31 4.82 -19.00
C LEU A 201 -1.03 5.95 -20.01
N HIS A 202 0.19 6.05 -20.51
CA HIS A 202 0.63 7.10 -21.44
C HIS A 202 0.25 8.53 -20.97
N GLY A 203 0.42 8.82 -19.68
CA GLY A 203 0.09 10.11 -19.08
C GLY A 203 -1.41 10.35 -18.83
N LYS A 204 -2.30 9.43 -19.22
CA LYS A 204 -3.74 9.50 -18.97
C LYS A 204 -4.12 8.72 -17.72
N GLU A 205 -4.89 9.34 -16.84
CA GLU A 205 -5.46 8.70 -15.65
C GLU A 205 -6.85 8.14 -15.97
N TYR A 206 -7.01 6.83 -15.81
CA TYR A 206 -8.30 6.14 -15.79
C TYR A 206 -8.61 5.75 -14.36
N ARG A 207 -9.77 6.13 -13.88
CA ARG A 207 -10.22 5.84 -12.53
C ARG A 207 -11.34 4.82 -12.55
N LEU A 208 -11.21 3.79 -11.72
CA LEU A 208 -12.22 2.75 -11.48
C LEU A 208 -12.69 2.87 -10.04
N ALA A 209 -13.91 3.32 -9.82
CA ALA A 209 -14.40 3.55 -8.46
C ALA A 209 -15.92 3.30 -8.35
N THR A 210 -16.34 2.77 -7.20
CA THR A 210 -17.77 2.53 -6.92
C THR A 210 -18.60 3.80 -7.10
N TYR A 211 -18.09 4.97 -6.68
CA TYR A 211 -18.78 6.25 -6.86
C TYR A 211 -18.83 6.74 -8.32
N LEU A 212 -18.12 6.07 -9.24
CA LEU A 212 -18.20 6.27 -10.69
C LEU A 212 -18.93 5.12 -11.39
N GLY A 213 -19.55 4.22 -10.64
CA GLY A 213 -20.28 3.07 -11.16
C GLY A 213 -19.46 1.80 -11.38
N ALA A 214 -18.21 1.74 -10.87
CA ALA A 214 -17.42 0.51 -10.92
C ALA A 214 -18.05 -0.58 -10.04
N LYS A 215 -17.98 -1.82 -10.54
CA LYS A 215 -18.44 -3.03 -9.85
C LYS A 215 -17.41 -4.14 -10.03
N ALA A 216 -17.10 -4.85 -8.96
CA ALA A 216 -16.40 -6.12 -9.04
C ALA A 216 -17.39 -7.19 -9.54
N VAL A 217 -17.16 -7.74 -10.72
CA VAL A 217 -18.01 -8.76 -11.35
C VAL A 217 -17.46 -10.17 -11.16
N LYS A 218 -16.20 -10.28 -10.77
CA LYS A 218 -15.56 -11.51 -10.31
C LYS A 218 -14.56 -11.17 -9.22
N ASN A 219 -14.54 -11.96 -8.16
CA ASN A 219 -13.55 -11.90 -7.09
C ASN A 219 -13.44 -13.29 -6.47
N LYS A 220 -12.68 -14.15 -7.12
CA LYS A 220 -12.52 -15.56 -6.75
C LYS A 220 -11.19 -16.11 -7.31
N ASP A 221 -10.58 -17.03 -6.57
CA ASP A 221 -9.39 -17.77 -7.00
C ASP A 221 -8.21 -16.84 -7.36
N SER A 222 -8.03 -15.76 -6.58
CA SER A 222 -7.02 -14.70 -6.83
C SER A 222 -7.19 -14.01 -8.20
N GLU A 223 -8.40 -14.01 -8.74
CA GLU A 223 -8.76 -13.26 -9.93
C GLU A 223 -9.85 -12.24 -9.61
N VAL A 224 -9.60 -10.98 -9.97
CA VAL A 224 -10.51 -9.85 -9.79
C VAL A 224 -10.84 -9.26 -11.14
N ILE A 225 -12.12 -9.08 -11.44
CA ILE A 225 -12.60 -8.40 -12.64
C ILE A 225 -13.49 -7.24 -12.22
N VAL A 226 -13.10 -6.02 -12.61
CA VAL A 226 -13.84 -4.79 -12.36
C VAL A 226 -14.35 -4.22 -13.67
N ARG A 227 -15.63 -3.83 -13.70
CA ARG A 227 -16.25 -3.14 -14.85
C ARG A 227 -16.83 -1.79 -14.43
N GLN A 228 -16.64 -0.78 -15.31
CA GLN A 228 -17.20 0.56 -15.19
C GLN A 228 -17.54 1.11 -16.57
N GLY A 229 -18.82 1.15 -16.92
CA GLY A 229 -19.24 1.51 -18.28
C GLY A 229 -18.58 0.58 -19.31
N ARG A 230 -17.79 1.15 -20.22
CA ARG A 230 -17.02 0.40 -21.22
C ARG A 230 -15.69 -0.15 -20.70
N LEU A 231 -15.19 0.39 -19.57
CA LEU A 231 -13.90 -0.02 -19.00
C LEU A 231 -14.03 -1.38 -18.30
N CYS A 232 -13.05 -2.24 -18.55
CA CYS A 232 -12.93 -3.52 -17.86
C CYS A 232 -11.47 -3.77 -17.49
N LEU A 233 -11.20 -3.99 -16.20
CA LEU A 233 -9.89 -4.37 -15.69
C LEU A 233 -9.96 -5.80 -15.14
N THR A 234 -9.16 -6.69 -15.70
CA THR A 234 -8.93 -8.06 -15.21
C THR A 234 -7.56 -8.11 -14.57
N VAL A 235 -7.51 -8.66 -13.38
CA VAL A 235 -6.29 -8.89 -12.60
C VAL A 235 -6.28 -10.33 -12.14
N LYS A 236 -5.18 -11.06 -12.35
CA LYS A 236 -5.04 -12.44 -11.88
C LYS A 236 -3.63 -12.70 -11.38
N ARG A 237 -3.50 -13.09 -10.11
CA ARG A 237 -2.23 -13.56 -9.56
C ARG A 237 -1.87 -14.92 -10.16
N LEU A 238 -0.61 -15.05 -10.56
CA LEU A 238 -0.03 -16.27 -11.14
C LEU A 238 1.03 -16.81 -10.16
N GLY A 239 0.66 -17.68 -9.23
CA GLY A 239 1.61 -18.28 -8.28
C GLY A 239 1.04 -18.54 -6.88
N SER A 240 1.94 -18.85 -5.95
CA SER A 240 1.62 -19.25 -4.57
C SER A 240 1.14 -18.08 -3.69
N PRO A 241 0.59 -18.36 -2.49
CA PRO A 241 0.31 -17.36 -1.46
C PRO A 241 1.54 -16.57 -1.01
N GLY A 242 1.33 -15.33 -0.52
CA GLY A 242 2.37 -14.41 -0.06
C GLY A 242 3.00 -14.73 1.29
N HIS A 243 3.83 -13.79 1.74
CA HIS A 243 4.43 -13.84 3.07
C HIS A 243 3.42 -13.40 4.13
N PRO A 244 3.41 -14.02 5.31
CA PRO A 244 2.55 -13.58 6.40
C PRO A 244 2.97 -12.18 6.88
N LEU A 245 2.01 -11.29 7.01
CA LEU A 245 2.17 -9.93 7.46
C LEU A 245 1.14 -9.61 8.54
N GLN A 246 1.48 -8.73 9.49
CA GLN A 246 0.55 -8.30 10.51
C GLN A 246 -0.31 -7.14 10.01
N ALA A 247 -1.62 -7.23 10.24
CA ALA A 247 -2.60 -6.21 9.86
C ALA A 247 -3.44 -5.73 11.05
N PRO A 248 -3.94 -4.47 11.01
CA PRO A 248 -4.65 -3.88 12.13
C PRO A 248 -6.10 -4.38 12.25
N VAL A 249 -6.49 -4.73 13.48
CA VAL A 249 -7.88 -4.96 13.91
C VAL A 249 -8.12 -4.19 15.20
N GLY A 250 -9.06 -3.25 15.21
CA GLY A 250 -9.31 -2.37 16.35
C GLY A 250 -8.08 -1.58 16.80
N GLY A 251 -7.20 -1.21 15.88
CA GLY A 251 -5.93 -0.51 16.14
C GLY A 251 -4.78 -1.42 16.57
N ALA A 252 -5.01 -2.70 16.90
CA ALA A 252 -3.97 -3.66 17.27
C ALA A 252 -3.53 -4.51 16.08
N MET A 253 -2.24 -4.88 16.02
CA MET A 253 -1.66 -5.72 14.95
C MET A 253 -1.88 -7.21 15.26
N THR A 254 -3.12 -7.68 15.12
CA THR A 254 -3.54 -9.02 15.57
C THR A 254 -4.02 -9.96 14.46
N ARG A 255 -4.19 -9.46 13.23
CA ARG A 255 -4.58 -10.27 12.09
C ARG A 255 -3.36 -10.57 11.22
N THR A 256 -3.21 -11.83 10.82
CA THR A 256 -2.24 -12.21 9.78
C THR A 256 -2.92 -12.14 8.41
N ILE A 257 -2.31 -11.44 7.49
CA ILE A 257 -2.65 -11.40 6.05
C ILE A 257 -1.47 -11.94 5.24
N HIS A 258 -1.66 -12.13 3.93
CA HIS A 258 -0.60 -12.61 3.05
C HIS A 258 -0.31 -11.57 1.96
N GLU A 259 0.85 -10.96 2.03
CA GLU A 259 1.32 -10.00 1.05
C GLU A 259 2.41 -10.59 0.16
N HIS A 260 2.30 -10.28 -1.13
CA HIS A 260 3.37 -10.42 -2.10
C HIS A 260 3.87 -9.04 -2.50
N PRO A 261 5.02 -8.58 -2.02
CA PRO A 261 5.60 -7.32 -2.49
C PRO A 261 6.11 -7.44 -3.93
N SER A 262 6.31 -8.68 -4.41
CA SER A 262 6.80 -9.00 -5.74
C SER A 262 6.30 -10.38 -6.17
N CYS A 263 5.31 -10.42 -7.05
CA CYS A 263 4.80 -11.66 -7.64
C CYS A 263 4.36 -11.48 -9.09
N LYS A 264 4.17 -12.60 -9.77
CA LYS A 264 3.69 -12.58 -11.16
C LYS A 264 2.18 -12.37 -11.18
N VAL A 265 1.74 -11.30 -11.87
CA VAL A 265 0.32 -10.96 -12.02
C VAL A 265 0.02 -10.65 -13.50
N TYR A 266 -1.06 -11.21 -14.00
CA TYR A 266 -1.63 -10.87 -15.30
C TYR A 266 -2.61 -9.70 -15.14
N TYR A 267 -2.47 -8.72 -16.02
CA TYR A 267 -3.35 -7.57 -16.13
C TYR A 267 -3.87 -7.43 -17.55
N ARG A 268 -5.18 -7.18 -17.69
CA ARG A 268 -5.78 -6.78 -18.96
C ARG A 268 -6.78 -5.65 -18.70
N PHE A 269 -6.57 -4.52 -19.37
CA PHE A 269 -7.42 -3.35 -19.27
C PHE A 269 -7.97 -2.97 -20.64
N THR A 270 -9.30 -2.85 -20.75
CA THR A 270 -9.97 -2.59 -22.04
C THR A 270 -10.95 -1.42 -21.94
N ASP A 271 -11.22 -0.77 -23.08
CA ASP A 271 -12.33 0.15 -23.31
C ASP A 271 -13.21 -0.44 -24.43
N GLY A 272 -14.32 -1.09 -24.05
CA GLY A 272 -15.09 -1.93 -24.96
C GLY A 272 -14.25 -3.04 -25.53
N ASP A 273 -14.17 -3.12 -26.85
CA ASP A 273 -13.40 -4.13 -27.59
C ASP A 273 -11.92 -3.76 -27.76
N VAL A 274 -11.52 -2.55 -27.36
CA VAL A 274 -10.14 -2.08 -27.48
C VAL A 274 -9.33 -2.45 -26.25
N THR A 275 -8.27 -3.24 -26.43
CA THR A 275 -7.30 -3.52 -25.38
C THR A 275 -6.36 -2.33 -25.23
N LEU A 276 -6.38 -1.67 -24.07
CA LEU A 276 -5.53 -0.54 -23.72
C LEU A 276 -4.21 -0.97 -23.10
N LEU A 277 -4.26 -2.06 -22.28
CA LEU A 277 -3.10 -2.66 -21.63
C LEU A 277 -3.31 -4.15 -21.50
N GLU A 278 -2.28 -4.93 -21.84
CA GLU A 278 -2.22 -6.36 -21.56
C GLU A 278 -0.78 -6.73 -21.24
N LEU A 279 -0.53 -7.23 -20.02
CA LEU A 279 0.80 -7.62 -19.61
C LEU A 279 0.78 -8.69 -18.50
N GLU A 280 1.83 -9.49 -18.47
CA GLU A 280 2.21 -10.28 -17.30
C GLU A 280 3.35 -9.55 -16.59
N ALA A 281 3.04 -8.90 -15.45
CA ALA A 281 4.02 -8.23 -14.63
C ALA A 281 4.74 -9.26 -13.75
N PRO A 282 6.07 -9.38 -13.82
CA PRO A 282 6.80 -10.34 -12.98
C PRO A 282 6.90 -9.90 -11.51
N ASN A 283 6.80 -8.60 -11.26
CA ASN A 283 7.08 -7.97 -9.97
C ASN A 283 5.94 -7.04 -9.54
N ALA A 284 4.69 -7.52 -9.54
CA ALA A 284 3.57 -6.77 -8.98
C ALA A 284 3.43 -7.03 -7.48
N ALA A 285 2.86 -6.08 -6.74
CA ALA A 285 2.39 -6.33 -5.39
C ALA A 285 0.95 -6.84 -5.43
N PHE A 286 0.62 -7.80 -4.55
CA PHE A 286 -0.69 -8.42 -4.52
C PHE A 286 -1.05 -8.95 -3.14
N GLU A 287 -2.22 -8.58 -2.66
CA GLU A 287 -2.88 -9.13 -1.46
C GLU A 287 -4.24 -9.69 -1.84
N TYR A 288 -4.62 -10.81 -1.23
CA TYR A 288 -5.91 -11.45 -1.48
C TYR A 288 -6.39 -12.18 -0.24
N GLU A 289 -7.40 -11.62 0.40
CA GLU A 289 -7.95 -12.02 1.69
C GLU A 289 -9.46 -12.30 1.57
N TYR A 290 -9.83 -13.30 0.72
CA TYR A 290 -11.19 -13.80 0.51
C TYR A 290 -11.31 -15.27 0.82
#